data_5b04c99b85d616315a5cfeb62abde800
#
_entry.id   5b04c99b85d616315a5cfeb62abde800
#
_cell.length_a   1.000
_cell.length_b   1.000
_cell.length_c   1.000
_cell.angle_alpha   90.00
_cell.angle_beta   90.00
_cell.angle_gamma   90.00
#
_symmetry.space_group_name_H-M   'P 1'
#
loop_
_entity.id
_entity.type
_entity.pdbx_description
1 polymer ?
#
loop_
_entity_poly.entity_id
_entity_poly.type
_entity_poly.pdbx_seq_one_letter_code
_entity_poly.pdbx_strand_id
1 'polypeptide(L)'
;MFAAGGGSSLGALEAADEQDVTGLGVDACMDYLNENMYASMTKRVDLAVYEMILEAMVDKFEGGFKSGGVAEGWVGMCRLPEEEAYWEELFDFEHPEMPEEIANKVA
;
A
#
# COMPACT_ATOMS: atom_id res chain seq x y z
N MET A 1 3.49 12.88 6.10
CA MET A 1 2.33 12.56 6.99
C MET A 1 1.86 11.13 6.73
N PHE A 2 1.58 10.34 7.76
CA PHE A 2 0.97 9.01 7.66
C PHE A 2 -0.41 9.03 8.32
N ALA A 3 -1.47 8.96 7.51
CA ALA A 3 -2.84 9.21 7.96
C ALA A 3 -3.67 7.90 7.99
N ALA A 4 -3.62 7.17 9.10
CA ALA A 4 -4.42 5.97 9.33
C ALA A 4 -5.78 6.33 9.95
N GLY A 5 -6.73 6.77 9.13
CA GLY A 5 -8.03 7.30 9.58
C GLY A 5 -9.24 6.90 8.74
N GLY A 6 -9.13 5.83 7.94
CA GLY A 6 -10.19 5.46 7.01
C GLY A 6 -10.50 6.60 6.05
N GLY A 7 -11.78 6.91 5.81
CA GLY A 7 -12.19 7.96 4.88
C GLY A 7 -11.70 9.38 5.25
N SER A 8 -11.41 9.65 6.52
CA SER A 8 -10.87 10.95 6.95
C SER A 8 -9.39 11.17 6.57
N SER A 9 -8.69 10.10 6.20
CA SER A 9 -7.30 10.21 5.75
C SER A 9 -7.15 11.02 4.45
N LEU A 10 -8.16 11.03 3.59
CA LEU A 10 -8.14 11.81 2.35
C LEU A 10 -7.98 13.29 2.60
N GLY A 11 -8.79 13.87 3.52
CA GLY A 11 -8.67 15.28 3.88
C GLY A 11 -7.34 15.62 4.58
N ALA A 12 -6.76 14.68 5.34
CA ALA A 12 -5.46 14.88 5.95
C ALA A 12 -4.33 14.88 4.90
N LEU A 13 -4.41 14.00 3.89
CA LEU A 13 -3.45 13.95 2.79
C LEU A 13 -3.57 15.17 1.85
N GLU A 14 -4.79 15.65 1.62
CA GLU A 14 -5.04 16.89 0.88
C GLU A 14 -4.44 18.10 1.62
N ALA A 15 -4.67 18.22 2.92
CA ALA A 15 -4.07 19.29 3.73
C ALA A 15 -2.54 19.20 3.82
N ALA A 16 -1.97 17.98 3.77
CA ALA A 16 -0.53 17.78 3.69
C ALA A 16 0.04 18.29 2.36
N ASP A 17 -0.63 18.01 1.26
CA ASP A 17 -0.28 18.48 -0.08
C ASP A 17 -0.28 20.02 -0.15
N GLU A 18 -1.33 20.67 0.35
CA GLU A 18 -1.43 22.14 0.44
C GLU A 18 -0.28 22.79 1.23
N GLN A 19 0.35 22.06 2.14
CA GLN A 19 1.46 22.50 2.97
C GLN A 19 2.83 21.98 2.49
N ASP A 20 2.89 21.40 1.29
CA ASP A 20 4.10 20.79 0.73
C ASP A 20 4.72 19.74 1.67
N VAL A 21 3.87 18.94 2.32
CA VAL A 21 4.25 17.87 3.23
C VAL A 21 4.01 16.52 2.59
N THR A 22 5.05 15.72 2.51
CA THR A 22 4.99 14.34 1.98
C THR A 22 3.91 13.50 2.66
N GLY A 23 3.04 12.90 1.84
CA GLY A 23 1.97 11.99 2.24
C GLY A 23 2.36 10.52 2.15
N LEU A 24 1.79 9.72 3.03
CA LEU A 24 1.85 8.25 2.99
C LEU A 24 0.43 7.71 3.10
N GLY A 25 0.02 6.94 2.09
CA GLY A 25 -1.30 6.32 2.03
C GLY A 25 -1.44 5.10 2.94
N VAL A 26 -2.66 4.69 3.18
CA VAL A 26 -3.01 3.58 4.08
C VAL A 26 -4.13 2.74 3.49
N ASP A 27 -4.07 1.42 3.70
CA ASP A 27 -5.03 0.38 3.32
C ASP A 27 -5.01 0.02 1.83
N ALA A 28 -5.00 1.00 0.94
CA ALA A 28 -4.93 0.83 -0.51
C ALA A 28 -3.85 1.73 -1.11
N CYS A 29 -3.51 1.50 -2.36
CA CYS A 29 -2.62 2.40 -3.08
C CYS A 29 -3.32 3.75 -3.30
N MET A 30 -2.77 4.81 -2.74
CA MET A 30 -3.25 6.19 -2.80
C MET A 30 -2.26 7.13 -3.49
N ASP A 31 -1.21 6.59 -4.10
CA ASP A 31 -0.11 7.35 -4.69
C ASP A 31 -0.58 8.26 -5.84
N TYR A 32 -1.75 7.98 -6.41
CA TYR A 32 -2.40 8.76 -7.46
C TYR A 32 -3.08 10.06 -6.97
N LEU A 33 -3.16 10.30 -5.67
CA LEU A 33 -3.92 11.45 -5.13
C LEU A 33 -3.27 12.79 -5.46
N ASN A 34 -1.95 12.88 -5.33
CA ASN A 34 -1.18 14.10 -5.62
C ASN A 34 0.32 13.79 -5.75
N GLU A 35 1.09 14.78 -6.20
CA GLU A 35 2.53 14.68 -6.46
C GLU A 35 3.38 14.54 -5.17
N ASN A 36 2.85 14.90 -4.01
CA ASN A 36 3.52 14.78 -2.72
C ASN A 36 3.32 13.42 -2.04
N MET A 37 2.59 12.49 -2.67
CA MET A 37 2.45 11.12 -2.19
C MET A 37 3.75 10.35 -2.43
N TYR A 38 4.33 9.82 -1.35
CA TYR A 38 5.60 9.11 -1.42
C TYR A 38 5.42 7.61 -1.64
N ALA A 39 4.52 7.00 -0.91
CA ALA A 39 4.16 5.58 -0.99
C ALA A 39 2.87 5.33 -0.20
N SER A 40 2.27 4.15 -0.40
CA SER A 40 1.11 3.73 0.40
C SER A 40 1.31 2.34 0.99
N MET A 41 0.99 2.20 2.26
CA MET A 41 0.85 0.89 2.89
C MET A 41 -0.42 0.22 2.37
N THR A 42 -0.30 -0.99 1.86
CA THR A 42 -1.41 -1.76 1.33
C THR A 42 -1.78 -2.92 2.24
N LYS A 43 -3.07 -3.10 2.43
CA LYS A 43 -3.65 -4.26 3.11
C LYS A 43 -4.23 -5.20 2.05
N ARG A 44 -3.54 -6.31 1.80
CA ARG A 44 -3.84 -7.28 0.75
C ARG A 44 -5.01 -8.20 1.16
N VAL A 45 -6.19 -7.60 1.28
CA VAL A 45 -7.44 -8.33 1.58
C VAL A 45 -7.74 -9.36 0.47
N ASP A 46 -7.42 -9.03 -0.77
CA ASP A 46 -7.50 -9.91 -1.93
C ASP A 46 -6.72 -11.21 -1.71
N LEU A 47 -5.46 -11.11 -1.29
CA LEU A 47 -4.60 -12.26 -1.04
C LEU A 47 -5.10 -13.09 0.16
N ALA A 48 -5.47 -12.43 1.25
CA ALA A 48 -6.00 -13.12 2.42
C ALA A 48 -7.28 -13.92 2.11
N VAL A 49 -8.20 -13.33 1.34
CA VAL A 49 -9.42 -14.03 0.88
C VAL A 49 -9.09 -15.17 -0.06
N TYR A 50 -8.18 -14.96 -1.01
CA TYR A 50 -7.73 -15.99 -1.93
C TYR A 50 -7.14 -17.22 -1.20
N GLU A 51 -6.27 -17.00 -0.22
CA GLU A 51 -5.67 -18.07 0.58
C GLU A 51 -6.73 -18.83 1.39
N MET A 52 -7.70 -18.13 1.98
CA MET A 52 -8.81 -18.80 2.69
C MET A 52 -9.65 -19.69 1.76
N ILE A 53 -9.88 -19.26 0.53
CA ILE A 53 -10.59 -20.06 -0.47
C ILE A 53 -9.78 -21.31 -0.84
N LEU A 54 -8.47 -21.15 -1.06
CA LEU A 54 -7.59 -22.29 -1.35
C LEU A 54 -7.59 -23.31 -0.21
N GLU A 55 -7.48 -22.88 1.05
CA GLU A 55 -7.56 -23.78 2.20
C GLU A 55 -8.89 -24.55 2.25
N ALA A 56 -10.00 -23.87 1.97
CA ALA A 56 -11.31 -24.50 1.91
C ALA A 56 -11.41 -25.53 0.79
N MET A 57 -10.80 -25.27 -0.37
CA MET A 57 -10.81 -26.19 -1.51
C MET A 57 -10.01 -27.47 -1.27
N VAL A 58 -9.02 -27.45 -0.38
CA VAL A 58 -8.16 -28.61 -0.07
C VAL A 58 -8.46 -29.21 1.30
N ASP A 59 -9.62 -28.92 1.87
CA ASP A 59 -10.09 -29.41 3.18
C ASP A 59 -9.12 -29.09 4.35
N LYS A 60 -8.39 -27.97 4.26
CA LYS A 60 -7.46 -27.48 5.29
C LYS A 60 -7.98 -26.24 6.03
N PHE A 61 -9.17 -25.79 5.69
CA PHE A 61 -9.75 -24.62 6.36
C PHE A 61 -10.08 -24.94 7.81
N GLU A 62 -9.52 -24.16 8.71
CA GLU A 62 -9.84 -24.18 10.13
C GLU A 62 -10.50 -22.87 10.52
N GLY A 63 -11.69 -22.95 11.14
CA GLY A 63 -12.39 -21.77 11.65
C GLY A 63 -11.63 -21.16 12.84
N GLY A 64 -11.71 -19.84 12.98
CA GLY A 64 -11.08 -19.11 14.06
C GLY A 64 -10.48 -17.79 13.62
N PHE A 65 -9.66 -17.20 14.48
CA PHE A 65 -8.92 -15.98 14.19
C PHE A 65 -7.61 -16.31 13.47
N LYS A 66 -7.38 -15.67 12.32
CA LYS A 66 -6.10 -15.71 11.60
C LYS A 66 -5.51 -14.31 11.52
N SER A 67 -4.22 -14.19 11.70
CA SER A 67 -3.48 -12.93 11.60
C SER A 67 -2.30 -13.13 10.66
N GLY A 68 -2.13 -12.21 9.74
CA GLY A 68 -1.00 -12.16 8.83
C GLY A 68 -0.46 -10.73 8.72
N GLY A 69 0.82 -10.61 8.45
CA GLY A 69 1.51 -9.35 8.32
C GLY A 69 2.36 -9.28 7.05
N VAL A 70 3.49 -8.62 7.14
CA VAL A 70 4.43 -8.46 6.01
C VAL A 70 5.04 -9.81 5.60
N ALA A 71 5.34 -10.69 6.57
CA ALA A 71 5.93 -12.00 6.29
C ALA A 71 5.01 -12.91 5.46
N GLU A 72 3.70 -12.81 5.67
CA GLU A 72 2.68 -13.55 4.92
C GLU A 72 2.27 -12.82 3.63
N GLY A 73 2.76 -11.61 3.40
CA GLY A 73 2.37 -10.79 2.27
C GLY A 73 0.99 -10.13 2.37
N TRP A 74 0.32 -10.20 3.55
CA TRP A 74 -1.01 -9.60 3.75
C TRP A 74 -0.95 -8.08 3.98
N VAL A 75 0.23 -7.56 4.30
CA VAL A 75 0.55 -6.15 4.38
C VAL A 75 1.79 -5.89 3.52
N GLY A 76 1.75 -4.86 2.72
CA GLY A 76 2.84 -4.49 1.82
C GLY A 76 2.86 -3.00 1.50
N MET A 77 3.58 -2.65 0.47
CA MET A 77 3.60 -1.30 -0.11
C MET A 77 3.22 -1.38 -1.58
N CYS A 78 2.51 -0.39 -2.09
CA CYS A 78 2.19 -0.33 -3.52
C CYS A 78 3.33 0.21 -4.38
N ARG A 79 4.29 0.91 -3.79
CA ARG A 79 5.46 1.41 -4.48
C ARG A 79 6.61 0.41 -4.39
N LEU A 80 6.56 -0.64 -5.21
CA LEU A 80 7.69 -1.56 -5.40
C LEU A 80 8.48 -1.13 -6.63
N PRO A 81 9.82 -1.25 -6.64
CA PRO A 81 10.66 -0.85 -7.78
C PRO A 81 10.25 -1.47 -9.12
N GLU A 82 9.77 -2.69 -9.10
CA GLU A 82 9.25 -3.40 -10.27
C GLU A 82 7.89 -2.89 -10.78
N GLU A 83 7.16 -2.15 -9.96
CA GLU A 83 5.85 -1.56 -10.30
C GLU A 83 5.95 -0.09 -10.70
N GLU A 84 7.09 0.55 -10.50
CA GLU A 84 7.28 2.00 -10.73
C GLU A 84 6.98 2.39 -12.19
N ALA A 85 7.46 1.62 -13.16
CA ALA A 85 7.15 1.84 -14.58
C ALA A 85 5.65 1.71 -14.91
N TYR A 86 4.94 0.83 -14.21
CA TYR A 86 3.50 0.66 -14.36
C TYR A 86 2.72 1.86 -13.80
N TRP A 87 3.20 2.45 -12.70
CA TRP A 87 2.58 3.62 -12.09
C TRP A 87 2.81 4.89 -12.89
N GLU A 88 4.01 5.08 -13.47
CA GLU A 88 4.30 6.19 -14.39
C GLU A 88 3.42 6.16 -15.64
N GLU A 89 3.06 4.96 -16.15
CA GLU A 89 2.17 4.80 -17.29
C GLU A 89 0.70 5.13 -16.96
N LEU A 90 0.27 4.90 -15.70
CA LEU A 90 -1.11 5.12 -15.25
C LEU A 90 -1.38 6.54 -14.76
N PHE A 91 -0.37 7.21 -14.22
CA PHE A 91 -0.51 8.51 -13.58
C PHE A 91 0.44 9.51 -14.26
N ASP A 92 -0.10 10.68 -14.59
CA ASP A 92 0.55 11.74 -15.36
C ASP A 92 1.52 12.60 -14.52
N PHE A 93 2.20 11.98 -13.51
CA PHE A 93 3.20 12.63 -12.67
C PHE A 93 4.28 11.65 -12.21
N GLU A 94 5.49 12.17 -11.97
CA GLU A 94 6.60 11.41 -11.42
C GLU A 94 6.52 11.35 -9.89
N HIS A 95 6.70 10.16 -9.33
CA HIS A 95 6.84 10.00 -7.88
C HIS A 95 8.14 10.62 -7.36
N PRO A 96 8.16 11.12 -6.11
CA PRO A 96 9.41 11.48 -5.46
C PRO A 96 10.39 10.30 -5.44
N GLU A 97 11.66 10.54 -5.72
CA GLU A 97 12.68 9.48 -5.71
C GLU A 97 12.74 8.77 -4.35
N MET A 98 12.71 7.44 -4.37
CA MET A 98 12.92 6.64 -3.17
C MET A 98 14.42 6.46 -2.93
N PRO A 99 14.97 6.88 -1.75
CA PRO A 99 16.37 6.65 -1.44
C PRO A 99 16.74 5.17 -1.54
N GLU A 100 17.87 4.85 -2.16
CA GLU A 100 18.37 3.46 -2.37
C GLU A 100 18.39 2.65 -1.06
N GLU A 101 18.74 3.28 0.06
CA GLU A 101 18.75 2.61 1.37
C GLU A 101 17.37 2.09 1.79
N ILE A 102 16.32 2.76 1.36
CA ILE A 102 14.94 2.35 1.65
C ILE A 102 14.49 1.31 0.63
N ALA A 103 14.74 1.54 -0.65
CA ALA A 103 14.39 0.61 -1.71
C ALA A 103 14.98 -0.79 -1.46
N ASN A 104 16.25 -0.87 -1.04
CA ASN A 104 16.93 -2.12 -0.70
C ASN A 104 16.40 -2.84 0.55
N LYS A 105 15.63 -2.16 1.40
CA LYS A 105 15.01 -2.77 2.59
C LYS A 105 13.57 -3.23 2.35
N VAL A 106 12.96 -2.75 1.28
CA VAL A 106 11.57 -3.06 0.90
C VAL A 106 11.53 -4.18 -0.14
N ALA A 107 12.56 -4.27 -0.94
CA ALA A 107 12.78 -5.41 -1.83
C ALA A 107 13.25 -6.66 -1.03
#